data_7080c47f70f8e88e6810ea4550840019
#
_entry.id   7080c47f70f8e88e6810ea4550840019
#
_cell.length_a   1.000
_cell.length_b   1.000
_cell.length_c   1.000
_cell.angle_alpha   90.00
_cell.angle_beta   90.00
_cell.angle_gamma   90.00
#
_symmetry.space_group_name_H-M   'P 1'
#
loop_
_entity.id
_entity.type
_entity.pdbx_description
1 polymer ?
#
loop_
_entity_poly.entity_id
_entity_poly.type
_entity_poly.pdbx_seq_one_letter_code
_entity_poly.pdbx_strand_id
1 'polypeptide(L)'
;RNWKRNANLELWKQLDALIKDLNITWKWVKGHSGDELNEEADQLANKEVEKMNNETYNLTHVDTSGKSSMVDISEKPDTKRTAVAQGYIKMKPSTVLTIKHNQLVKGDVLGVARIAGIMAAKSTPNLIPLCHQIKLNDVKVEFTYINEAMISITSTAKAEDKTGVEMEALTAVSIAALTIYDMCKGIDKTMCITDISLISKTGGKSNG
;
A
#
# COMPACT_ATOMS: atom_id res chain seq x y z
N ARG A 1 -24.11 -38.52 -5.64
CA ARG A 1 -22.79 -38.95 -5.11
C ARG A 1 -22.30 -37.84 -4.19
N ASN A 2 -22.08 -38.13 -2.91
CA ASN A 2 -21.54 -37.18 -1.95
C ASN A 2 -20.05 -36.94 -2.23
N TRP A 3 -19.74 -35.86 -2.94
CA TRP A 3 -18.38 -35.37 -3.07
C TRP A 3 -17.95 -34.79 -1.74
N LYS A 4 -16.92 -35.31 -1.09
CA LYS A 4 -16.27 -34.66 0.03
C LYS A 4 -15.41 -33.51 -0.52
N ARG A 5 -15.92 -32.31 -0.44
CA ARG A 5 -15.26 -31.08 -0.86
C ARG A 5 -14.37 -30.58 0.29
N ASN A 6 -13.15 -31.08 0.37
CA ASN A 6 -12.26 -30.83 1.50
C ASN A 6 -11.36 -29.59 1.31
N ALA A 7 -11.31 -29.04 0.08
CA ALA A 7 -10.51 -27.87 -0.25
C ALA A 7 -11.32 -26.90 -1.12
N ASN A 8 -10.97 -25.60 -1.07
CA ASN A 8 -11.57 -24.54 -1.89
C ASN A 8 -13.10 -24.42 -1.77
N LEU A 9 -13.64 -24.57 -0.57
CA LEU A 9 -15.09 -24.62 -0.32
C LEU A 9 -15.84 -23.41 -0.91
N GLU A 10 -15.26 -22.21 -0.84
CA GLU A 10 -15.89 -21.01 -1.37
C GLU A 10 -15.99 -21.03 -2.90
N LEU A 11 -14.97 -21.54 -3.59
CA LEU A 11 -15.00 -21.73 -5.05
C LEU A 11 -16.07 -22.75 -5.47
N TRP A 12 -16.23 -23.82 -4.69
CA TRP A 12 -17.30 -24.79 -4.93
C TRP A 12 -18.70 -24.18 -4.74
N LYS A 13 -18.91 -23.33 -3.75
CA LYS A 13 -20.17 -22.61 -3.55
C LYS A 13 -20.49 -21.66 -4.71
N GLN A 14 -19.46 -20.93 -5.19
CA GLN A 14 -19.60 -20.06 -6.36
C GLN A 14 -19.95 -20.85 -7.61
N LEU A 15 -19.29 -21.97 -7.86
CA LEU A 15 -19.60 -22.86 -8.97
C LEU A 15 -21.02 -23.41 -8.88
N ASP A 16 -21.46 -23.90 -7.71
CA ASP A 16 -22.82 -24.41 -7.50
C ASP A 16 -23.87 -23.31 -7.78
N ALA A 17 -23.59 -22.06 -7.42
CA ALA A 17 -24.49 -20.94 -7.71
C ALA A 17 -24.58 -20.63 -9.22
N LEU A 18 -23.44 -20.65 -9.92
CA LEU A 18 -23.37 -20.37 -11.36
C LEU A 18 -24.04 -21.44 -12.21
N ILE A 19 -23.99 -22.71 -11.80
CA ILE A 19 -24.53 -23.84 -12.58
C ILE A 19 -25.98 -24.19 -12.22
N LYS A 20 -26.57 -23.52 -11.22
CA LYS A 20 -27.88 -23.88 -10.67
C LYS A 20 -28.99 -23.94 -11.72
N ASP A 21 -28.95 -23.03 -12.68
CA ASP A 21 -29.99 -22.88 -13.72
C ASP A 21 -29.51 -23.44 -15.07
N LEU A 22 -28.41 -24.19 -15.10
CA LEU A 22 -27.85 -24.80 -16.29
C LEU A 22 -28.16 -26.30 -16.31
N ASN A 23 -28.53 -26.84 -17.51
CA ASN A 23 -28.68 -28.25 -17.70
C ASN A 23 -27.30 -28.90 -17.93
N ILE A 24 -26.65 -29.39 -16.87
CA ILE A 24 -25.28 -29.91 -16.90
C ILE A 24 -25.28 -31.42 -16.68
N THR A 25 -24.63 -32.12 -17.58
CA THR A 25 -24.33 -33.55 -17.44
C THR A 25 -22.87 -33.71 -17.04
N TRP A 26 -22.61 -34.24 -15.85
CA TRP A 26 -21.27 -34.55 -15.37
C TRP A 26 -20.79 -35.89 -15.90
N LYS A 27 -19.70 -35.88 -16.66
CA LYS A 27 -19.01 -37.07 -17.12
C LYS A 27 -17.65 -37.18 -16.45
N TRP A 28 -17.36 -38.28 -15.80
CA TRP A 28 -16.03 -38.52 -15.29
C TRP A 28 -15.10 -38.97 -16.41
N VAL A 29 -13.96 -38.35 -16.60
CA VAL A 29 -12.90 -38.74 -17.51
C VAL A 29 -11.62 -38.99 -16.70
N LYS A 30 -10.83 -39.96 -17.13
CA LYS A 30 -9.51 -40.23 -16.54
C LYS A 30 -8.55 -39.17 -17.07
N GLY A 31 -7.77 -38.50 -16.19
CA GLY A 31 -6.76 -37.55 -16.61
C GLY A 31 -5.73 -38.18 -17.55
N HIS A 32 -5.27 -37.41 -18.55
CA HIS A 32 -4.30 -37.83 -19.57
C HIS A 32 -4.65 -39.12 -20.31
N SER A 33 -5.93 -39.31 -20.64
CA SER A 33 -6.43 -40.49 -21.31
C SER A 33 -6.82 -40.26 -22.77
N GLY A 34 -6.46 -39.11 -23.36
CA GLY A 34 -6.76 -38.77 -24.74
C GLY A 34 -8.18 -38.23 -24.97
N ASP A 35 -8.91 -37.83 -23.92
CA ASP A 35 -10.16 -37.09 -24.07
C ASP A 35 -9.80 -35.63 -24.42
N GLU A 36 -10.13 -35.22 -25.65
CA GLU A 36 -9.71 -33.99 -26.29
C GLU A 36 -10.10 -32.75 -25.47
N LEU A 37 -11.31 -32.70 -24.92
CA LEU A 37 -11.80 -31.59 -24.11
C LEU A 37 -11.13 -31.55 -22.74
N ASN A 38 -10.79 -32.70 -22.17
CA ASN A 38 -10.07 -32.76 -20.90
C ASN A 38 -8.61 -32.32 -21.06
N GLU A 39 -7.95 -32.71 -22.16
CA GLU A 39 -6.58 -32.27 -22.48
C GLU A 39 -6.54 -30.77 -22.76
N GLU A 40 -7.54 -30.21 -23.46
CA GLU A 40 -7.67 -28.77 -23.69
C GLU A 40 -7.87 -28.01 -22.37
N ALA A 41 -8.72 -28.49 -21.48
CA ALA A 41 -8.94 -27.89 -20.16
C ALA A 41 -7.66 -27.91 -19.30
N ASP A 42 -6.89 -28.99 -19.34
CA ASP A 42 -5.61 -29.16 -18.66
C ASP A 42 -4.55 -28.19 -19.23
N GLN A 43 -4.49 -28.04 -20.56
CA GLN A 43 -3.61 -27.08 -21.22
C GLN A 43 -3.96 -25.62 -20.85
N LEU A 44 -5.24 -25.27 -20.82
CA LEU A 44 -5.70 -23.94 -20.41
C LEU A 44 -5.36 -23.66 -18.94
N ALA A 45 -5.58 -24.63 -18.05
CA ALA A 45 -5.24 -24.50 -16.65
C ALA A 45 -3.73 -24.31 -16.45
N ASN A 46 -2.90 -25.14 -17.12
CA ASN A 46 -1.45 -25.01 -17.07
C ASN A 46 -0.95 -23.68 -17.63
N LYS A 47 -1.55 -23.20 -18.73
CA LYS A 47 -1.22 -21.89 -19.30
C LYS A 47 -1.54 -20.71 -18.38
N GLU A 48 -2.64 -20.80 -17.61
CA GLU A 48 -2.95 -19.79 -16.59
C GLU A 48 -2.02 -19.87 -15.38
N VAL A 49 -1.63 -21.07 -14.96
CA VAL A 49 -0.60 -21.27 -13.92
C VAL A 49 0.77 -20.74 -14.41
N GLU A 50 1.13 -20.96 -15.66
CA GLU A 50 2.35 -20.38 -16.25
C GLU A 50 2.28 -18.87 -16.36
N LYS A 51 1.12 -18.28 -16.69
CA LYS A 51 0.94 -16.83 -16.63
C LYS A 51 1.08 -16.30 -15.20
N MET A 52 0.45 -16.95 -14.23
CA MET A 52 0.57 -16.58 -12.80
C MET A 52 2.02 -16.74 -12.31
N ASN A 53 2.75 -17.74 -12.79
CA ASN A 53 4.17 -17.92 -12.49
C ASN A 53 5.07 -16.98 -13.31
N ASN A 54 4.65 -16.54 -14.50
CA ASN A 54 5.34 -15.57 -15.36
C ASN A 54 4.94 -14.13 -15.06
N GLU A 55 3.87 -13.87 -14.32
CA GLU A 55 3.77 -12.74 -13.42
C GLU A 55 4.74 -12.97 -12.24
N THR A 56 5.98 -13.26 -12.57
CA THR A 56 7.08 -13.06 -11.67
C THR A 56 6.97 -11.60 -11.25
N TYR A 57 6.42 -11.35 -10.06
CA TYR A 57 6.77 -10.18 -9.33
C TYR A 57 8.30 -10.17 -9.37
N ASN A 58 8.87 -9.31 -10.18
CA ASN A 58 10.30 -9.07 -10.17
C ASN A 58 10.56 -8.52 -8.77
N LEU A 59 10.80 -9.43 -7.82
CA LEU A 59 11.15 -9.09 -6.45
C LEU A 59 12.53 -8.45 -6.52
N THR A 60 12.56 -7.18 -6.87
CA THR A 60 13.76 -6.38 -7.10
C THR A 60 14.63 -6.27 -5.84
N HIS A 61 14.13 -6.70 -4.68
CA HIS A 61 14.80 -6.66 -3.39
C HIS A 61 15.26 -8.05 -2.90
N VAL A 62 15.34 -9.05 -3.79
CA VAL A 62 15.81 -10.40 -3.45
C VAL A 62 16.86 -10.80 -4.47
N ASP A 63 17.99 -11.28 -4.01
CA ASP A 63 19.04 -11.84 -4.86
C ASP A 63 18.70 -13.27 -5.34
N THR A 64 19.52 -13.83 -6.20
CA THR A 64 19.34 -15.19 -6.75
C THR A 64 19.36 -16.30 -5.70
N SER A 65 19.80 -16.00 -4.47
CA SER A 65 19.81 -16.92 -3.32
C SER A 65 18.61 -16.72 -2.36
N GLY A 66 17.69 -15.81 -2.67
CA GLY A 66 16.53 -15.50 -1.84
C GLY A 66 16.82 -14.55 -0.68
N LYS A 67 18.00 -13.89 -0.65
CA LYS A 67 18.37 -12.93 0.40
C LYS A 67 17.92 -11.52 0.01
N SER A 68 17.53 -10.76 1.03
CA SER A 68 17.17 -9.35 0.85
C SER A 68 18.36 -8.56 0.32
N SER A 69 18.13 -7.79 -0.74
CA SER A 69 19.15 -7.02 -1.44
C SER A 69 18.60 -5.64 -1.79
N MET A 70 19.45 -4.63 -1.67
CA MET A 70 19.13 -3.29 -2.15
C MET A 70 19.27 -3.24 -3.68
N VAL A 71 18.33 -2.63 -4.37
CA VAL A 71 18.36 -2.54 -5.84
C VAL A 71 19.51 -1.65 -6.28
N ASP A 72 20.36 -2.11 -7.20
CA ASP A 72 21.35 -1.25 -7.85
C ASP A 72 20.67 -0.28 -8.81
N ILE A 73 20.90 1.00 -8.59
CA ILE A 73 20.38 2.09 -9.40
C ILE A 73 21.47 2.88 -10.13
N SER A 74 22.72 2.41 -10.13
CA SER A 74 23.89 3.14 -10.66
C SER A 74 23.70 3.56 -12.10
N GLU A 75 23.17 2.69 -12.95
CA GLU A 75 22.96 2.90 -14.39
C GLU A 75 21.66 3.66 -14.73
N LYS A 76 20.84 4.01 -13.73
CA LYS A 76 19.58 4.74 -13.99
C LYS A 76 19.89 6.24 -14.13
N PRO A 77 19.21 6.92 -15.06
CA PRO A 77 19.32 8.38 -15.19
C PRO A 77 18.56 9.08 -14.05
N ASP A 78 19.03 10.24 -13.67
CA ASP A 78 18.29 11.15 -12.82
C ASP A 78 17.05 11.66 -13.55
N THR A 79 15.91 11.62 -12.87
CA THR A 79 14.64 12.13 -13.39
C THR A 79 13.87 12.83 -12.29
N LYS A 80 13.03 13.79 -12.67
CA LYS A 80 12.13 14.46 -11.72
C LYS A 80 11.12 13.46 -11.18
N ARG A 81 11.03 13.38 -9.87
CA ARG A 81 10.16 12.48 -9.12
C ARG A 81 9.22 13.27 -8.23
N THR A 82 7.97 12.90 -8.23
CA THR A 82 6.98 13.41 -7.30
C THR A 82 6.14 12.26 -6.80
N ALA A 83 5.91 12.20 -5.50
CA ALA A 83 4.96 11.26 -4.88
C ALA A 83 4.03 12.02 -3.94
N VAL A 84 2.78 11.61 -3.93
CA VAL A 84 1.74 12.11 -3.01
C VAL A 84 1.20 10.95 -2.22
N ALA A 85 1.28 11.05 -0.90
CA ALA A 85 0.67 10.09 0.02
C ALA A 85 -0.39 10.78 0.88
N GLN A 86 -1.36 9.99 1.34
CA GLN A 86 -2.43 10.46 2.21
C GLN A 86 -2.70 9.45 3.32
N GLY A 87 -3.18 9.94 4.45
CA GLY A 87 -3.69 9.15 5.55
C GLY A 87 -4.68 9.95 6.37
N TYR A 88 -5.32 9.29 7.32
CA TYR A 88 -6.33 9.93 8.16
C TYR A 88 -6.08 9.62 9.63
N ILE A 89 -6.49 10.54 10.48
CA ILE A 89 -6.61 10.29 11.91
C ILE A 89 -8.04 10.61 12.37
N LYS A 90 -8.71 9.58 12.89
CA LYS A 90 -10.05 9.68 13.50
C LYS A 90 -9.89 9.95 14.99
N MET A 91 -10.73 10.80 15.54
CA MET A 91 -10.70 11.22 16.94
C MET A 91 -12.06 11.71 17.42
N LYS A 92 -12.20 12.00 18.69
CA LYS A 92 -13.43 12.62 19.21
C LYS A 92 -13.63 14.03 18.63
N PRO A 93 -14.87 14.49 18.39
CA PRO A 93 -15.17 15.84 17.95
C PRO A 93 -14.55 16.91 18.87
N SER A 94 -14.58 16.70 20.19
CA SER A 94 -13.96 17.60 21.16
C SER A 94 -12.44 17.72 20.95
N THR A 95 -11.77 16.65 20.55
CA THR A 95 -10.32 16.65 20.25
C THR A 95 -10.02 17.49 19.01
N VAL A 96 -10.82 17.34 17.95
CA VAL A 96 -10.70 18.16 16.73
C VAL A 96 -10.87 19.65 17.05
N LEU A 97 -11.89 19.99 17.86
CA LEU A 97 -12.12 21.38 18.28
C LEU A 97 -10.95 21.94 19.08
N THR A 98 -10.39 21.15 20.01
CA THR A 98 -9.22 21.55 20.80
C THR A 98 -8.01 21.83 19.92
N ILE A 99 -7.76 20.98 18.90
CA ILE A 99 -6.69 21.20 17.90
C ILE A 99 -6.96 22.47 17.11
N LYS A 100 -8.19 22.63 16.60
CA LYS A 100 -8.59 23.77 15.75
C LYS A 100 -8.43 25.11 16.46
N HIS A 101 -8.68 25.16 17.76
CA HIS A 101 -8.57 26.36 18.58
C HIS A 101 -7.19 26.52 19.24
N ASN A 102 -6.25 25.62 18.94
CA ASN A 102 -4.89 25.62 19.54
C ASN A 102 -4.89 25.67 21.10
N GLN A 103 -5.81 24.89 21.69
CA GLN A 103 -6.06 24.88 23.15
C GLN A 103 -5.34 23.74 23.89
N LEU A 104 -4.44 23.03 23.22
CA LEU A 104 -3.63 22.00 23.86
C LEU A 104 -2.48 22.60 24.66
N VAL A 105 -2.24 22.04 25.85
CA VAL A 105 -1.11 22.41 26.70
C VAL A 105 0.25 22.27 26.00
N LYS A 106 0.33 21.30 25.08
CA LYS A 106 1.53 21.02 24.27
C LYS A 106 1.71 21.96 23.06
N GLY A 107 0.81 22.94 22.86
CA GLY A 107 0.90 23.96 21.80
C GLY A 107 0.35 23.52 20.44
N ASP A 108 0.87 24.07 19.35
CA ASP A 108 0.42 23.88 17.97
C ASP A 108 0.67 22.45 17.47
N VAL A 109 -0.36 21.62 17.57
CA VAL A 109 -0.32 20.21 17.18
C VAL A 109 0.03 20.02 15.70
N LEU A 110 -0.65 20.77 14.82
CA LEU A 110 -0.47 20.57 13.37
C LEU A 110 0.86 21.16 12.90
N GLY A 111 1.34 22.23 13.52
CA GLY A 111 2.66 22.78 13.25
C GLY A 111 3.77 21.80 13.61
N VAL A 112 3.71 21.22 14.83
CA VAL A 112 4.68 20.21 15.27
C VAL A 112 4.61 18.95 14.39
N ALA A 113 3.41 18.48 14.08
CA ALA A 113 3.22 17.32 13.22
C ALA A 113 3.76 17.53 11.78
N ARG A 114 3.61 18.75 11.24
CA ARG A 114 4.19 19.13 9.94
C ARG A 114 5.70 19.01 9.94
N ILE A 115 6.34 19.61 10.94
CA ILE A 115 7.80 19.55 11.07
C ILE A 115 8.27 18.12 11.24
N ALA A 116 7.61 17.33 12.09
CA ALA A 116 7.95 15.93 12.31
C ALA A 116 7.82 15.11 11.01
N GLY A 117 6.76 15.31 10.23
CA GLY A 117 6.59 14.65 8.93
C GLY A 117 7.69 15.02 7.93
N ILE A 118 8.06 16.31 7.83
CA ILE A 118 9.16 16.76 6.96
C ILE A 118 10.49 16.14 7.40
N MET A 119 10.77 16.10 8.69
CA MET A 119 11.98 15.49 9.23
C MET A 119 12.02 13.97 8.96
N ALA A 120 10.87 13.31 9.09
CA ALA A 120 10.73 11.88 8.84
C ALA A 120 11.01 11.54 7.37
N ALA A 121 10.48 12.32 6.41
CA ALA A 121 10.82 12.17 5.00
C ALA A 121 12.34 12.22 4.76
N LYS A 122 13.03 13.20 5.37
CA LYS A 122 14.50 13.34 5.26
C LYS A 122 15.27 12.18 5.92
N SER A 123 14.63 11.46 6.84
CA SER A 123 15.22 10.36 7.59
C SER A 123 14.76 8.97 7.09
N THR A 124 14.01 8.89 6.00
CA THR A 124 13.44 7.64 5.47
C THR A 124 14.47 6.52 5.32
N PRO A 125 15.67 6.72 4.76
CA PRO A 125 16.67 5.67 4.61
C PRO A 125 17.21 5.14 5.95
N ASN A 126 17.08 5.91 7.03
CA ASN A 126 17.43 5.44 8.38
C ASN A 126 16.31 4.62 9.04
N LEU A 127 15.10 4.68 8.52
CA LEU A 127 13.92 3.99 9.04
C LEU A 127 13.58 2.74 8.23
N ILE A 128 13.80 2.77 6.92
CA ILE A 128 13.45 1.70 5.97
C ILE A 128 14.74 1.12 5.40
N PRO A 129 15.13 -0.11 5.78
CA PRO A 129 16.49 -0.64 5.57
C PRO A 129 16.98 -0.68 4.12
N LEU A 130 16.09 -0.92 3.15
CA LEU A 130 16.47 -1.07 1.74
C LEU A 130 16.16 0.18 0.89
N CYS A 131 15.78 1.29 1.52
CA CYS A 131 15.60 2.55 0.82
C CYS A 131 16.94 3.22 0.52
N HIS A 132 17.02 3.80 -0.68
CA HIS A 132 18.15 4.64 -1.08
C HIS A 132 18.10 5.99 -0.37
N GLN A 133 19.28 6.56 -0.16
CA GLN A 133 19.36 7.94 0.33
C GLN A 133 19.10 8.89 -0.85
N ILE A 134 17.97 9.60 -0.80
CA ILE A 134 17.51 10.50 -1.85
C ILE A 134 17.72 11.95 -1.41
N LYS A 135 18.22 12.76 -2.32
CA LYS A 135 18.32 14.22 -2.12
C LYS A 135 16.98 14.88 -2.41
N LEU A 136 16.16 15.06 -1.35
CA LEU A 136 14.85 15.70 -1.47
C LEU A 136 14.99 17.18 -1.83
N ASN A 137 14.24 17.63 -2.85
CA ASN A 137 14.13 19.03 -3.25
C ASN A 137 13.02 19.75 -2.48
N ASP A 138 11.90 19.07 -2.22
CA ASP A 138 10.75 19.64 -1.53
C ASP A 138 9.97 18.55 -0.78
N VAL A 139 9.46 18.89 0.40
CA VAL A 139 8.51 18.07 1.15
C VAL A 139 7.45 18.99 1.73
N LYS A 140 6.21 18.75 1.38
CA LYS A 140 5.04 19.43 1.93
C LYS A 140 4.21 18.47 2.74
N VAL A 141 3.73 18.90 3.91
CA VAL A 141 2.76 18.16 4.73
C VAL A 141 1.60 19.10 5.04
N GLU A 142 0.41 18.72 4.62
CA GLU A 142 -0.81 19.51 4.71
C GLU A 142 -1.88 18.75 5.49
N PHE A 143 -2.74 19.50 6.18
CA PHE A 143 -3.83 18.96 6.99
C PHE A 143 -5.15 19.54 6.54
N THR A 144 -6.16 18.69 6.43
CA THR A 144 -7.53 19.10 6.09
C THR A 144 -8.51 18.49 7.08
N TYR A 145 -9.35 19.31 7.67
CA TYR A 145 -10.46 18.84 8.50
C TYR A 145 -11.55 18.29 7.56
N ILE A 146 -11.72 16.97 7.55
CA ILE A 146 -12.70 16.30 6.69
C ILE A 146 -14.12 16.43 7.29
N ASN A 147 -14.20 16.27 8.60
CA ASN A 147 -15.42 16.43 9.36
C ASN A 147 -15.08 16.75 10.84
N GLU A 148 -16.09 16.70 11.71
CA GLU A 148 -15.93 17.01 13.14
C GLU A 148 -15.06 15.98 13.91
N ALA A 149 -14.76 14.82 13.33
CA ALA A 149 -14.08 13.70 13.99
C ALA A 149 -12.87 13.17 13.19
N MET A 150 -12.47 13.83 12.11
CA MET A 150 -11.42 13.29 11.22
C MET A 150 -10.60 14.39 10.55
N ILE A 151 -9.28 14.23 10.61
CA ILE A 151 -8.30 15.05 9.90
C ILE A 151 -7.60 14.18 8.85
N SER A 152 -7.52 14.69 7.62
CA SER A 152 -6.67 14.14 6.56
C SER A 152 -5.27 14.76 6.66
N ILE A 153 -4.29 13.93 6.37
CA ILE A 153 -2.88 14.31 6.30
C ILE A 153 -2.41 13.96 4.90
N THR A 154 -1.94 14.94 4.16
CA THR A 154 -1.40 14.74 2.80
C THR A 154 0.06 15.16 2.77
N SER A 155 0.91 14.33 2.23
CA SER A 155 2.32 14.64 1.98
C SER A 155 2.62 14.61 0.50
N THR A 156 3.41 15.59 0.05
CA THR A 156 4.00 15.62 -1.29
C THR A 156 5.52 15.68 -1.14
N ALA A 157 6.22 14.68 -1.68
CA ALA A 157 7.68 14.65 -1.76
C ALA A 157 8.14 14.83 -3.20
N LYS A 158 9.23 15.60 -3.40
CA LYS A 158 9.84 15.84 -4.72
C LYS A 158 11.35 15.68 -4.65
N ALA A 159 11.89 15.04 -5.68
CA ALA A 159 13.34 14.94 -5.90
C ALA A 159 13.66 14.92 -7.39
N GLU A 160 14.94 15.07 -7.71
CA GLU A 160 15.51 14.71 -8.99
C GLU A 160 16.58 13.66 -8.70
N ASP A 161 16.25 12.38 -8.98
CA ASP A 161 17.06 11.25 -8.57
C ASP A 161 16.74 10.00 -9.41
N LYS A 162 17.52 8.94 -9.21
CA LYS A 162 17.45 7.65 -9.92
C LYS A 162 16.29 6.76 -9.48
N THR A 163 15.68 7.05 -8.33
CA THR A 163 14.55 6.26 -7.77
C THR A 163 13.40 7.17 -7.32
N GLY A 164 12.26 6.57 -7.03
CA GLY A 164 11.05 7.29 -6.61
C GLY A 164 11.11 7.74 -5.14
N VAL A 165 10.22 8.66 -4.77
CA VAL A 165 10.09 9.28 -3.43
C VAL A 165 8.82 8.86 -2.71
N GLU A 166 8.29 7.68 -3.05
CA GLU A 166 7.07 7.14 -2.49
C GLU A 166 7.21 6.90 -0.99
N MET A 167 8.35 6.34 -0.57
CA MET A 167 8.60 6.02 0.83
C MET A 167 8.77 7.27 1.68
N GLU A 168 9.38 8.31 1.14
CA GLU A 168 9.50 9.62 1.79
C GLU A 168 8.13 10.24 2.05
N ALA A 169 7.23 10.19 1.06
CA ALA A 169 5.87 10.70 1.20
C ALA A 169 5.06 9.88 2.23
N LEU A 170 5.11 8.55 2.17
CA LEU A 170 4.41 7.66 3.11
C LEU A 170 4.95 7.81 4.54
N THR A 171 6.27 7.90 4.71
CA THR A 171 6.90 8.10 6.03
C THR A 171 6.50 9.45 6.63
N ALA A 172 6.44 10.52 5.81
CA ALA A 172 5.99 11.84 6.26
C ALA A 172 4.56 11.80 6.83
N VAL A 173 3.62 11.17 6.12
CA VAL A 173 2.22 11.03 6.58
C VAL A 173 2.16 10.22 7.88
N SER A 174 2.88 9.11 7.93
CA SER A 174 2.88 8.20 9.08
C SER A 174 3.36 8.88 10.35
N ILE A 175 4.49 9.59 10.28
CA ILE A 175 5.07 10.27 11.45
C ILE A 175 4.28 11.53 11.83
N ALA A 176 3.70 12.24 10.86
CA ALA A 176 2.79 13.35 11.16
C ALA A 176 1.56 12.86 11.93
N ALA A 177 0.95 11.73 11.51
CA ALA A 177 -0.19 11.13 12.20
C ALA A 177 0.17 10.66 13.62
N LEU A 178 1.31 9.99 13.78
CA LEU A 178 1.82 9.57 15.10
C LEU A 178 2.11 10.75 16.01
N THR A 179 2.58 11.86 15.47
CA THR A 179 2.82 13.10 16.23
C THR A 179 1.51 13.71 16.73
N ILE A 180 0.47 13.79 15.90
CA ILE A 180 -0.86 14.21 16.34
C ILE A 180 -1.36 13.29 17.46
N TYR A 181 -1.21 11.98 17.29
CA TYR A 181 -1.60 11.01 18.30
C TYR A 181 -0.86 11.24 19.63
N ASP A 182 0.45 11.38 19.62
CA ASP A 182 1.24 11.61 20.83
C ASP A 182 0.84 12.91 21.55
N MET A 183 0.63 13.97 20.78
CA MET A 183 0.27 15.27 21.37
C MET A 183 -1.14 15.27 21.99
N CYS A 184 -2.07 14.49 21.44
CA CYS A 184 -3.47 14.47 21.85
C CYS A 184 -3.84 13.30 22.77
N LYS A 185 -3.01 12.25 22.91
CA LYS A 185 -3.34 11.02 23.69
C LYS A 185 -3.72 11.28 25.16
N GLY A 186 -3.32 12.43 25.72
CA GLY A 186 -3.70 12.82 27.08
C GLY A 186 -5.19 13.15 27.22
N ILE A 187 -5.85 13.61 26.15
CA ILE A 187 -7.27 13.97 26.13
C ILE A 187 -8.13 12.97 25.35
N ASP A 188 -7.53 12.22 24.43
CA ASP A 188 -8.23 11.22 23.64
C ASP A 188 -7.34 10.00 23.36
N LYS A 189 -7.67 8.86 23.97
CA LYS A 189 -6.97 7.57 23.75
C LYS A 189 -7.63 6.71 22.67
N THR A 190 -8.73 7.17 22.09
CA THR A 190 -9.51 6.39 21.10
C THR A 190 -9.13 6.73 19.65
N MET A 191 -8.17 7.62 19.47
CA MET A 191 -7.71 8.01 18.13
C MET A 191 -7.24 6.81 17.33
N CYS A 192 -7.57 6.81 16.03
CA CYS A 192 -7.20 5.77 15.09
C CYS A 192 -6.56 6.38 13.84
N ILE A 193 -5.34 5.96 13.55
CA ILE A 193 -4.66 6.27 12.30
C ILE A 193 -5.08 5.22 11.29
N THR A 194 -5.52 5.65 10.09
CA THR A 194 -6.11 4.75 9.09
C THR A 194 -5.81 5.19 7.66
N ASP A 195 -5.94 4.26 6.72
CA ASP A 195 -5.93 4.47 5.28
C ASP A 195 -4.68 5.24 4.77
N ILE A 196 -3.50 4.93 5.33
CA ILE A 196 -2.25 5.48 4.81
C ILE A 196 -1.94 4.79 3.49
N SER A 197 -1.91 5.58 2.41
CA SER A 197 -1.73 5.07 1.05
C SER A 197 -1.00 6.07 0.15
N LEU A 198 -0.39 5.54 -0.90
CA LEU A 198 0.14 6.32 -2.00
C LEU A 198 -1.02 6.70 -2.92
N ILE A 199 -1.19 8.01 -3.16
CA ILE A 199 -2.26 8.54 -4.01
C ILE A 199 -1.81 8.65 -5.46
N SER A 200 -0.59 9.12 -5.67
CA SER A 200 -0.02 9.24 -7.00
C SER A 200 1.49 9.30 -6.97
N LYS A 201 2.09 8.92 -8.07
CA LYS A 201 3.52 9.13 -8.34
C LYS A 201 3.75 9.50 -9.79
N THR A 202 4.77 10.29 -10.04
CA THR A 202 5.20 10.65 -11.38
C THR A 202 6.72 10.59 -11.53
N GLY A 203 7.17 10.33 -12.73
CA GLY A 203 8.58 10.19 -13.10
C GLY A 203 9.05 8.73 -13.12
N GLY A 204 10.12 8.47 -13.88
CA GLY A 204 10.65 7.12 -14.10
C GLY A 204 9.90 6.32 -15.16
N LYS A 205 10.05 4.98 -15.09
CA LYS A 205 9.46 4.06 -16.09
C LYS A 205 7.96 3.78 -15.84
N SER A 206 7.46 4.02 -14.65
CA SER A 206 6.05 3.76 -14.28
C SER A 206 5.45 5.00 -13.61
N ASN A 207 4.37 5.52 -14.21
CA ASN A 207 3.47 6.48 -13.59
C ASN A 207 2.30 5.70 -12.97
N GLY A 208 1.89 6.04 -11.78
CA GLY A 208 0.78 5.42 -11.05
C GLY A 208 0.04 6.47 -10.23
#